data_e3981bce8515ed59f3299362c213602e
#
_entry.id   e3981bce8515ed59f3299362c213602e
#
_cell.length_a   1.000
_cell.length_b   1.000
_cell.length_c   1.000
_cell.angle_alpha   90.00
_cell.angle_beta   90.00
_cell.angle_gamma   90.00
#
_symmetry.space_group_name_H-M   'P 1'
#
loop_
_entity.id
_entity.type
_entity.pdbx_description
1 polymer ?
#
loop_
_entity_poly.entity_id
_entity_poly.type
_entity_poly.pdbx_seq_one_letter_code
_entity_poly.pdbx_strand_id
1 'polypeptide(L)'
;ASEWKGKEKGEYILPKSGIRYNSEGLIDHWKCLVHKYPIISIEDALDEEDWGGWKKLTRELGDKMQLVGDDLFVTNTERLATGIKCGCGNSILIKLNQIGTISETLDAIKMAHQAGYTAIVSHRSGETEDTTIADLAVALNTGQIKTGAPSRSERVAKYNQLLRIEEELGHNGVYYWQGRA
;
A
#
# COMPACT_ATOMS: atom_id res chain seq x y z
N ALA A 1 8.56 2.77 -7.59
CA ALA A 1 9.47 2.22 -8.62
C ALA A 1 9.19 2.77 -10.02
N SER A 2 7.98 3.21 -10.34
CA SER A 2 7.65 3.75 -11.69
C SER A 2 8.56 4.90 -12.13
N GLU A 3 9.00 5.76 -11.21
CA GLU A 3 9.98 6.83 -11.51
C GLU A 3 11.41 6.31 -11.75
N TRP A 4 11.70 5.08 -11.36
CA TRP A 4 13.02 4.46 -11.53
C TRP A 4 13.08 3.49 -12.71
N LYS A 5 11.95 3.25 -13.35
CA LYS A 5 11.81 2.35 -14.49
C LYS A 5 12.73 2.74 -15.62
N GLY A 6 13.55 1.80 -16.07
CA GLY A 6 14.39 1.94 -17.24
C GLY A 6 13.62 1.73 -18.54
N LYS A 7 14.35 1.57 -19.64
CA LYS A 7 13.75 1.34 -20.97
C LYS A 7 13.27 -0.09 -21.15
N GLU A 8 13.91 -1.03 -20.46
CA GLU A 8 13.60 -2.45 -20.56
C GLU A 8 12.86 -2.92 -19.30
N LYS A 9 12.05 -3.96 -19.44
CA LYS A 9 11.34 -4.57 -18.30
C LYS A 9 12.34 -5.10 -17.28
N GLY A 10 12.14 -4.73 -16.01
CA GLY A 10 13.03 -5.14 -14.92
C GLY A 10 14.34 -4.34 -14.87
N GLU A 11 14.47 -3.27 -15.63
CA GLU A 11 15.57 -2.31 -15.51
C GLU A 11 15.12 -1.13 -14.63
N TYR A 12 15.97 -0.73 -13.70
CA TYR A 12 15.74 0.39 -12.78
C TYR A 12 16.96 1.30 -12.75
N ILE A 13 16.72 2.61 -12.77
CA ILE A 13 17.77 3.64 -12.77
C ILE A 13 17.45 4.64 -11.67
N LEU A 14 18.32 4.77 -10.67
CA LEU A 14 18.15 5.77 -9.62
C LEU A 14 18.46 7.17 -10.18
N PRO A 15 17.48 8.10 -10.21
CA PRO A 15 17.64 9.37 -10.95
C PRO A 15 18.79 10.25 -10.46
N LYS A 16 19.06 10.24 -9.14
CA LYS A 16 20.09 11.10 -8.53
C LYS A 16 21.51 10.54 -8.66
N SER A 17 21.68 9.23 -8.57
CA SER A 17 22.99 8.57 -8.58
C SER A 17 23.36 7.96 -9.93
N GLY A 18 22.39 7.76 -10.82
CA GLY A 18 22.58 7.05 -12.09
C GLY A 18 22.85 5.55 -11.93
N ILE A 19 22.76 5.03 -10.72
CA ILE A 19 22.97 3.59 -10.46
C ILE A 19 21.88 2.80 -11.17
N ARG A 20 22.29 1.75 -11.87
CA ARG A 20 21.39 0.83 -12.58
C ARG A 20 21.27 -0.48 -11.84
N TYR A 21 20.05 -0.96 -11.73
CA TYR A 21 19.72 -2.27 -11.19
C TYR A 21 18.87 -3.05 -12.19
N ASN A 22 19.00 -4.36 -12.17
CA ASN A 22 17.93 -5.26 -12.60
C ASN A 22 17.03 -5.56 -11.39
N SER A 23 15.96 -6.34 -11.59
CA SER A 23 15.02 -6.68 -10.50
C SER A 23 15.73 -7.31 -9.29
N GLU A 24 16.69 -8.21 -9.52
CA GLU A 24 17.45 -8.85 -8.44
C GLU A 24 18.31 -7.85 -7.65
N GLY A 25 19.05 -7.02 -8.36
CA GLY A 25 19.89 -5.99 -7.75
C GLY A 25 19.08 -4.98 -6.93
N LEU A 26 17.87 -4.63 -7.40
CA LEU A 26 16.99 -3.74 -6.64
C LEU A 26 16.41 -4.44 -5.40
N ILE A 27 16.06 -5.72 -5.49
CA ILE A 27 15.66 -6.52 -4.32
C ILE A 27 16.78 -6.56 -3.27
N ASP A 28 18.01 -6.81 -3.69
CA ASP A 28 19.16 -6.81 -2.76
C ASP A 28 19.41 -5.43 -2.16
N HIS A 29 19.17 -4.36 -2.91
CA HIS A 29 19.19 -3.00 -2.37
C HIS A 29 18.14 -2.81 -1.25
N TRP A 30 16.89 -3.25 -1.46
CA TRP A 30 15.85 -3.20 -0.42
C TRP A 30 16.24 -4.04 0.80
N LYS A 31 16.78 -5.23 0.61
CA LYS A 31 17.27 -6.08 1.72
C LYS A 31 18.34 -5.39 2.55
N CYS A 32 19.28 -4.71 1.91
CA CYS A 32 20.31 -3.92 2.61
C CYS A 32 19.67 -2.81 3.45
N LEU A 33 18.67 -2.09 2.91
CA LEU A 33 17.98 -1.02 3.64
C LEU A 33 17.17 -1.56 4.82
N VAL A 34 16.42 -2.64 4.63
CA VAL A 34 15.65 -3.32 5.69
C VAL A 34 16.54 -3.84 6.80
N HIS A 35 17.75 -4.34 6.46
CA HIS A 35 18.72 -4.76 7.47
C HIS A 35 19.29 -3.58 8.27
N LYS A 36 19.47 -2.43 7.61
CA LYS A 36 20.10 -1.24 8.20
C LYS A 36 19.14 -0.36 8.99
N TYR A 37 17.86 -0.33 8.60
CA TYR A 37 16.85 0.57 9.15
C TYR A 37 15.59 -0.23 9.56
N PRO A 38 14.82 0.25 10.55
CA PRO A 38 13.61 -0.41 11.02
C PRO A 38 12.44 -0.19 10.05
N ILE A 39 12.59 -0.64 8.80
CA ILE A 39 11.56 -0.53 7.76
C ILE A 39 10.56 -1.66 7.94
N ILE A 40 9.29 -1.32 8.10
CA ILE A 40 8.20 -2.27 8.30
C ILE A 40 7.26 -2.37 7.10
N SER A 41 7.36 -1.44 6.16
CA SER A 41 6.51 -1.40 4.96
C SER A 41 7.24 -0.73 3.79
N ILE A 42 7.07 -1.26 2.58
CA ILE A 42 7.53 -0.64 1.32
C ILE A 42 6.36 -0.64 0.35
N GLU A 43 6.07 0.51 -0.26
CA GLU A 43 5.07 0.68 -1.30
C GLU A 43 5.76 0.72 -2.67
N ASP A 44 5.22 -0.05 -3.63
CA ASP A 44 5.71 -0.16 -5.01
C ASP A 44 7.23 -0.31 -5.12
N ALA A 45 7.74 -1.32 -4.46
CA ALA A 45 9.17 -1.62 -4.43
C ALA A 45 9.75 -1.94 -5.82
N LEU A 46 8.93 -2.42 -6.75
CA LEU A 46 9.26 -2.77 -8.12
C LEU A 46 8.18 -2.24 -9.08
N ASP A 47 8.50 -2.25 -10.38
CA ASP A 47 7.58 -1.86 -11.46
C ASP A 47 6.31 -2.72 -11.46
N GLU A 48 5.18 -2.11 -11.82
CA GLU A 48 3.85 -2.71 -11.85
C GLU A 48 3.71 -3.89 -12.82
N GLU A 49 4.64 -4.05 -13.76
CA GLU A 49 4.67 -5.17 -14.70
C GLU A 49 5.78 -6.20 -14.40
N ASP A 50 6.59 -5.94 -13.36
CA ASP A 50 7.66 -6.87 -12.96
C ASP A 50 7.14 -7.96 -11.99
N TRP A 51 6.14 -8.71 -12.42
CA TRP A 51 5.52 -9.79 -11.63
C TRP A 51 6.54 -10.84 -11.13
N GLY A 52 7.57 -11.11 -11.94
CA GLY A 52 8.64 -12.04 -11.56
C GLY A 52 9.48 -11.52 -10.41
N GLY A 53 9.86 -10.25 -10.47
CA GLY A 53 10.55 -9.54 -9.41
C GLY A 53 9.70 -9.46 -8.14
N TRP A 54 8.42 -9.08 -8.25
CA TRP A 54 7.49 -9.03 -7.12
C TRP A 54 7.35 -10.38 -6.41
N LYS A 55 7.20 -11.47 -7.16
CA LYS A 55 7.17 -12.83 -6.58
C LYS A 55 8.43 -13.14 -5.79
N LYS A 56 9.61 -12.81 -6.34
CA LYS A 56 10.91 -13.02 -5.66
C LYS A 56 11.02 -12.15 -4.42
N LEU A 57 10.70 -10.86 -4.52
CA LEU A 57 10.69 -9.92 -3.40
C LEU A 57 9.80 -10.40 -2.26
N THR A 58 8.57 -10.85 -2.59
CA THR A 58 7.60 -11.33 -1.59
C THR A 58 8.11 -12.57 -0.87
N ARG A 59 8.73 -13.50 -1.59
CA ARG A 59 9.32 -14.69 -0.98
C ARG A 59 10.47 -14.35 -0.02
N GLU A 60 11.25 -13.29 -0.29
CA GLU A 60 12.43 -12.94 0.50
C GLU A 60 12.12 -12.01 1.68
N LEU A 61 11.13 -11.14 1.57
CA LEU A 61 10.82 -10.11 2.56
C LEU A 61 9.38 -10.15 3.10
N GLY A 62 8.46 -10.86 2.45
CA GLY A 62 7.04 -10.82 2.78
C GLY A 62 6.68 -11.30 4.19
N ASP A 63 7.45 -12.21 4.76
CA ASP A 63 7.26 -12.67 6.15
C ASP A 63 7.76 -11.67 7.20
N LYS A 64 8.57 -10.70 6.78
CA LYS A 64 9.22 -9.74 7.67
C LYS A 64 8.59 -8.36 7.65
N MET A 65 7.91 -8.02 6.56
CA MET A 65 7.40 -6.68 6.36
C MET A 65 6.22 -6.64 5.40
N GLN A 66 5.53 -5.51 5.41
CA GLN A 66 4.44 -5.23 4.48
C GLN A 66 4.99 -4.80 3.12
N LEU A 67 4.55 -5.47 2.07
CA LEU A 67 4.88 -5.18 0.67
C LEU A 67 3.60 -4.74 -0.03
N VAL A 68 3.46 -3.43 -0.19
CA VAL A 68 2.23 -2.79 -0.67
C VAL A 68 2.27 -2.60 -2.18
N GLY A 69 1.26 -3.09 -2.88
CA GLY A 69 1.03 -2.75 -4.28
C GLY A 69 0.06 -1.58 -4.41
N ASP A 70 0.54 -0.45 -4.93
CA ASP A 70 -0.26 0.68 -5.40
C ASP A 70 -0.47 0.55 -6.91
N ASP A 71 0.50 0.91 -7.72
CA ASP A 71 0.45 0.79 -9.18
C ASP A 71 0.38 -0.68 -9.63
N LEU A 72 0.94 -1.60 -8.83
CA LEU A 72 0.82 -3.04 -9.09
C LEU A 72 -0.63 -3.50 -9.17
N PHE A 73 -1.51 -3.02 -8.28
CA PHE A 73 -2.88 -3.50 -8.14
C PHE A 73 -3.95 -2.51 -8.60
N VAL A 74 -3.66 -1.21 -8.54
CA VAL A 74 -4.56 -0.09 -8.94
C VAL A 74 -5.99 -0.21 -8.41
N THR A 75 -6.16 -0.75 -7.19
CA THR A 75 -7.47 -1.06 -6.57
C THR A 75 -8.35 -1.99 -7.43
N ASN A 76 -7.76 -2.74 -8.36
CA ASN A 76 -8.45 -3.57 -9.34
C ASN A 76 -8.43 -5.05 -8.92
N THR A 77 -9.61 -5.68 -8.88
CA THR A 77 -9.78 -7.09 -8.44
C THR A 77 -9.09 -8.09 -9.35
N GLU A 78 -9.01 -7.86 -10.67
CA GLU A 78 -8.35 -8.77 -11.61
C GLU A 78 -6.83 -8.76 -11.43
N ARG A 79 -6.24 -7.55 -11.25
CA ARG A 79 -4.81 -7.44 -10.97
C ARG A 79 -4.47 -8.00 -9.59
N LEU A 80 -5.33 -7.74 -8.59
CA LEU A 80 -5.16 -8.30 -7.24
C LEU A 80 -5.24 -9.84 -7.27
N ALA A 81 -6.23 -10.43 -7.96
CA ALA A 81 -6.34 -11.87 -8.12
C ALA A 81 -5.09 -12.48 -8.78
N THR A 82 -4.53 -11.78 -9.78
CA THR A 82 -3.28 -12.18 -10.43
C THR A 82 -2.12 -12.17 -9.43
N GLY A 83 -1.99 -11.10 -8.64
CA GLY A 83 -0.95 -10.98 -7.61
C GLY A 83 -1.05 -12.06 -6.54
N ILE A 84 -2.26 -12.31 -6.02
CA ILE A 84 -2.52 -13.38 -5.05
C ILE A 84 -2.10 -14.73 -5.62
N LYS A 85 -2.53 -15.06 -6.84
CA LYS A 85 -2.19 -16.32 -7.52
C LYS A 85 -0.68 -16.48 -7.73
N CYS A 86 0.02 -15.39 -8.02
CA CYS A 86 1.47 -15.40 -8.26
C CYS A 86 2.30 -15.30 -6.98
N GLY A 87 1.69 -14.96 -5.84
CA GLY A 87 2.40 -14.69 -4.59
C GLY A 87 3.20 -13.38 -4.63
N CYS A 88 2.57 -12.30 -5.11
CA CYS A 88 3.17 -10.98 -5.29
C CYS A 88 2.58 -9.96 -4.33
N GLY A 89 3.40 -9.41 -3.42
CA GLY A 89 2.94 -8.50 -2.37
C GLY A 89 2.23 -9.25 -1.24
N ASN A 90 1.80 -8.51 -0.23
CA ASN A 90 0.97 -8.97 0.89
C ASN A 90 0.06 -7.86 1.42
N SER A 91 -0.02 -6.74 0.69
CA SER A 91 -0.87 -5.59 1.00
C SER A 91 -1.27 -4.86 -0.28
N ILE A 92 -2.44 -4.24 -0.27
CA ILE A 92 -2.94 -3.40 -1.36
C ILE A 92 -3.18 -1.97 -0.88
N LEU A 93 -2.79 -0.98 -1.69
CA LEU A 93 -3.23 0.39 -1.50
C LEU A 93 -4.59 0.59 -2.16
N ILE A 94 -5.52 1.19 -1.44
CA ILE A 94 -6.91 1.39 -1.86
C ILE A 94 -7.14 2.86 -2.17
N LYS A 95 -7.50 3.15 -3.39
CA LYS A 95 -7.85 4.49 -3.88
C LYS A 95 -9.22 4.42 -4.57
N LEU A 96 -10.27 4.96 -3.93
CA LEU A 96 -11.66 4.84 -4.40
C LEU A 96 -11.84 5.34 -5.83
N ASN A 97 -11.22 6.46 -6.17
CA ASN A 97 -11.36 7.06 -7.49
C ASN A 97 -10.47 6.42 -8.57
N GLN A 98 -9.61 5.48 -8.22
CA GLN A 98 -8.77 4.76 -9.16
C GLN A 98 -9.57 3.65 -9.87
N ILE A 99 -10.41 2.93 -9.13
CA ILE A 99 -11.35 1.96 -9.69
C ILE A 99 -12.70 2.61 -10.06
N GLY A 100 -13.16 3.60 -9.29
CA GLY A 100 -14.25 4.49 -9.66
C GLY A 100 -15.57 4.26 -8.94
N THR A 101 -15.80 3.12 -8.31
CA THR A 101 -17.00 2.86 -7.52
C THR A 101 -16.68 2.33 -6.12
N ILE A 102 -17.58 2.60 -5.17
CA ILE A 102 -17.46 2.04 -3.81
C ILE A 102 -17.61 0.52 -3.84
N SER A 103 -18.52 -0.01 -4.63
CA SER A 103 -18.75 -1.47 -4.71
C SER A 103 -17.49 -2.23 -5.14
N GLU A 104 -16.82 -1.78 -6.21
CA GLU A 104 -15.57 -2.39 -6.67
C GLU A 104 -14.44 -2.24 -5.64
N THR A 105 -14.42 -1.09 -4.94
CA THR A 105 -13.47 -0.87 -3.83
C THR A 105 -13.69 -1.86 -2.70
N LEU A 106 -14.95 -2.09 -2.29
CA LEU A 106 -15.30 -3.08 -1.26
C LEU A 106 -14.94 -4.50 -1.69
N ASP A 107 -15.15 -4.84 -2.95
CA ASP A 107 -14.79 -6.15 -3.50
C ASP A 107 -13.27 -6.35 -3.47
N ALA A 108 -12.49 -5.34 -3.81
CA ALA A 108 -11.02 -5.40 -3.74
C ALA A 108 -10.53 -5.58 -2.30
N ILE A 109 -11.06 -4.83 -1.33
CA ILE A 109 -10.70 -4.97 0.09
C ILE A 109 -11.08 -6.35 0.61
N LYS A 110 -12.29 -6.83 0.31
CA LYS A 110 -12.76 -8.15 0.72
C LYS A 110 -11.88 -9.27 0.16
N MET A 111 -11.54 -9.18 -1.13
CA MET A 111 -10.64 -10.14 -1.79
C MET A 111 -9.25 -10.14 -1.12
N ALA A 112 -8.69 -8.96 -0.82
CA ALA A 112 -7.41 -8.82 -0.13
C ALA A 112 -7.45 -9.53 1.23
N HIS A 113 -8.43 -9.21 2.07
CA HIS A 113 -8.58 -9.81 3.41
C HIS A 113 -8.77 -11.33 3.35
N GLN A 114 -9.57 -11.84 2.40
CA GLN A 114 -9.77 -13.29 2.21
C GLN A 114 -8.48 -14.01 1.84
N ALA A 115 -7.56 -13.34 1.17
CA ALA A 115 -6.25 -13.87 0.82
C ALA A 115 -5.17 -13.65 1.90
N GLY A 116 -5.52 -13.06 3.04
CA GLY A 116 -4.57 -12.72 4.11
C GLY A 116 -3.72 -11.48 3.83
N TYR A 117 -4.08 -10.69 2.81
CA TYR A 117 -3.45 -9.39 2.54
C TYR A 117 -4.02 -8.32 3.46
N THR A 118 -3.20 -7.36 3.81
CA THR A 118 -3.65 -6.11 4.44
C THR A 118 -4.11 -5.11 3.38
N ALA A 119 -4.92 -4.13 3.79
CA ALA A 119 -5.35 -3.03 2.94
C ALA A 119 -5.02 -1.69 3.62
N ILE A 120 -4.60 -0.71 2.82
CA ILE A 120 -4.33 0.65 3.29
C ILE A 120 -5.23 1.58 2.50
N VAL A 121 -6.18 2.25 3.17
CA VAL A 121 -7.03 3.24 2.51
C VAL A 121 -6.24 4.52 2.31
N SER A 122 -6.23 5.05 1.09
CA SER A 122 -5.32 6.11 0.70
C SER A 122 -6.03 7.33 0.11
N HIS A 123 -5.47 8.49 0.42
CA HIS A 123 -5.72 9.76 -0.28
C HIS A 123 -5.08 9.76 -1.68
N ARG A 124 -5.29 10.87 -2.39
CA ARG A 124 -4.57 11.19 -3.64
C ARG A 124 -3.68 12.43 -3.45
N SER A 125 -2.81 12.71 -4.44
CA SER A 125 -1.99 13.93 -4.45
C SER A 125 -2.85 15.21 -4.49
N GLY A 126 -3.92 15.23 -5.27
CA GLY A 126 -4.99 16.22 -5.20
C GLY A 126 -6.11 15.73 -4.30
N GLU A 127 -6.48 16.51 -3.30
CA GLU A 127 -7.48 16.15 -2.29
C GLU A 127 -8.44 17.30 -2.00
N THR A 128 -9.58 16.93 -1.39
CA THR A 128 -10.58 17.84 -0.84
C THR A 128 -10.74 17.56 0.66
N GLU A 129 -11.60 18.32 1.34
CA GLU A 129 -11.93 18.09 2.75
C GLU A 129 -12.94 16.94 2.97
N ASP A 130 -13.30 16.18 1.92
CA ASP A 130 -14.09 14.96 2.04
C ASP A 130 -13.42 13.95 2.98
N THR A 131 -14.20 13.30 3.84
CA THR A 131 -13.71 12.40 4.89
C THR A 131 -14.01 10.93 4.64
N THR A 132 -14.64 10.59 3.53
CA THR A 132 -15.10 9.22 3.22
C THR A 132 -14.04 8.15 3.42
N ILE A 133 -12.76 8.44 3.11
CA ILE A 133 -11.67 7.47 3.29
C ILE A 133 -11.40 7.16 4.77
N ALA A 134 -11.67 8.08 5.70
CA ALA A 134 -11.52 7.82 7.13
C ALA A 134 -12.63 6.89 7.62
N ASP A 135 -13.88 7.16 7.24
CA ASP A 135 -15.03 6.31 7.56
C ASP A 135 -14.83 4.91 6.99
N LEU A 136 -14.38 4.80 5.73
CA LEU A 136 -14.12 3.53 5.06
C LEU A 136 -13.03 2.71 5.78
N ALA A 137 -11.94 3.36 6.19
CA ALA A 137 -10.84 2.68 6.87
C ALA A 137 -11.29 2.04 8.19
N VAL A 138 -12.13 2.74 8.96
CA VAL A 138 -12.67 2.20 10.22
C VAL A 138 -13.76 1.17 9.97
N ALA A 139 -14.73 1.46 9.08
CA ALA A 139 -15.86 0.58 8.81
C ALA A 139 -15.44 -0.81 8.31
N LEU A 140 -14.34 -0.88 7.54
CA LEU A 140 -13.83 -2.14 7.00
C LEU A 140 -12.65 -2.71 7.81
N ASN A 141 -12.33 -2.08 8.93
CA ASN A 141 -11.25 -2.49 9.82
C ASN A 141 -9.93 -2.75 9.06
N THR A 142 -9.57 -1.84 8.14
CA THR A 142 -8.32 -1.97 7.38
C THR A 142 -7.09 -1.74 8.26
N GLY A 143 -7.26 -1.08 9.40
CA GLY A 143 -6.22 -0.83 10.39
C GLY A 143 -5.19 0.23 9.99
N GLN A 144 -5.22 0.69 8.74
CA GLN A 144 -4.25 1.64 8.19
C GLN A 144 -4.90 2.64 7.24
N ILE A 145 -4.44 3.89 7.33
CA ILE A 145 -4.80 4.96 6.39
C ILE A 145 -3.55 5.74 5.98
N LYS A 146 -3.43 6.04 4.70
CA LYS A 146 -2.40 6.94 4.14
C LYS A 146 -3.09 8.23 3.75
N THR A 147 -2.95 9.30 4.57
CA THR A 147 -3.71 10.54 4.36
C THR A 147 -2.89 11.83 4.44
N GLY A 148 -1.57 11.71 4.31
CA GLY A 148 -0.64 12.85 4.29
C GLY A 148 -0.29 13.37 5.68
N ALA A 149 0.52 14.43 5.71
CA ALA A 149 0.88 15.08 6.97
C ALA A 149 -0.31 15.86 7.55
N PRO A 150 -0.44 15.99 8.89
CA PRO A 150 -1.53 16.73 9.54
C PRO A 150 -1.27 18.26 9.47
N SER A 151 -1.18 18.81 8.27
CA SER A 151 -0.79 20.21 8.06
C SER A 151 -1.72 21.02 7.16
N ARG A 152 -2.31 20.46 6.14
CA ARG A 152 -3.29 21.14 5.26
C ARG A 152 -4.71 20.66 5.56
N SER A 153 -5.71 21.54 5.39
CA SER A 153 -7.10 21.26 5.80
C SER A 153 -7.67 20.00 5.15
N GLU A 154 -7.37 19.77 3.87
CA GLU A 154 -7.82 18.59 3.15
C GLU A 154 -7.21 17.27 3.71
N ARG A 155 -6.10 17.34 4.45
CA ARG A 155 -5.50 16.20 5.17
C ARG A 155 -6.01 16.11 6.60
N VAL A 156 -6.02 17.25 7.29
CA VAL A 156 -6.48 17.37 8.70
C VAL A 156 -7.94 16.95 8.84
N ALA A 157 -8.79 17.20 7.83
CA ALA A 157 -10.19 16.77 7.83
C ALA A 157 -10.32 15.26 8.09
N LYS A 158 -9.47 14.41 7.50
CA LYS A 158 -9.49 12.95 7.71
C LYS A 158 -9.07 12.58 9.13
N TYR A 159 -8.02 13.22 9.67
CA TYR A 159 -7.59 13.02 11.06
C TYR A 159 -8.70 13.43 12.05
N ASN A 160 -9.33 14.58 11.82
CA ASN A 160 -10.44 15.03 12.67
C ASN A 160 -11.64 14.08 12.57
N GLN A 161 -11.89 13.48 11.41
CA GLN A 161 -12.95 12.47 11.26
C GLN A 161 -12.64 11.21 12.07
N LEU A 162 -11.40 10.73 12.04
CA LEU A 162 -10.99 9.59 12.87
C LEU A 162 -11.20 9.88 14.36
N LEU A 163 -10.90 11.11 14.84
CA LEU A 163 -11.16 11.51 16.23
C LEU A 163 -12.66 11.52 16.54
N ARG A 164 -13.52 11.98 15.62
CA ARG A 164 -14.99 11.93 15.83
C ARG A 164 -15.52 10.50 15.90
N ILE A 165 -15.00 9.61 15.04
CA ILE A 165 -15.35 8.20 15.07
C ILE A 165 -14.90 7.54 16.37
N GLU A 166 -13.70 7.88 16.86
CA GLU A 166 -13.21 7.40 18.17
C GLU A 166 -14.13 7.86 19.31
N GLU A 167 -14.56 9.13 19.31
CA GLU A 167 -15.51 9.67 20.29
C GLU A 167 -16.86 8.94 20.25
N GLU A 168 -17.37 8.66 19.04
CA GLU A 168 -18.64 7.92 18.84
C GLU A 168 -18.55 6.47 19.35
N LEU A 169 -17.44 5.79 19.07
CA LEU A 169 -17.21 4.40 19.51
C LEU A 169 -16.95 4.32 21.02
N GLY A 170 -16.40 5.36 21.64
CA GLY A 170 -16.06 5.39 23.04
C GLY A 170 -15.20 4.19 23.46
N HIS A 171 -15.60 3.47 24.50
CA HIS A 171 -14.86 2.31 25.00
C HIS A 171 -14.92 1.07 24.05
N ASN A 172 -15.75 1.09 23.02
CA ASN A 172 -15.78 0.04 22.00
C ASN A 172 -14.70 0.28 20.90
N GLY A 173 -14.12 1.47 20.86
CA GLY A 173 -13.02 1.80 19.97
C GLY A 173 -11.74 1.09 20.44
N VAL A 174 -11.27 0.13 19.64
CA VAL A 174 -10.02 -0.58 19.93
C VAL A 174 -9.03 -0.27 18.81
N TYR A 175 -7.91 0.36 19.17
CA TYR A 175 -6.82 0.56 18.22
C TYR A 175 -5.97 -0.70 18.17
N TYR A 176 -6.16 -1.48 17.09
CA TYR A 176 -5.52 -2.78 16.90
C TYR A 176 -4.23 -2.64 16.09
N TRP A 177 -3.26 -1.89 16.60
CA TRP A 177 -1.89 -1.96 16.10
C TRP A 177 -1.10 -2.95 16.97
N GLN A 178 -1.11 -4.20 16.57
CA GLN A 178 -0.03 -5.08 17.02
C GLN A 178 1.08 -4.94 15.99
N GLY A 179 2.05 -4.06 16.28
CA GLY A 179 3.27 -4.02 15.52
C GLY A 179 3.81 -5.44 15.46
N ARG A 180 3.94 -5.99 14.26
CA ARG A 180 4.80 -7.16 14.09
C ARG A 180 6.22 -6.65 14.35
N ALA A 181 6.66 -6.79 15.60
CA ALA A 181 8.03 -6.59 16.00
C ALA A 181 8.87 -7.77 15.52
#